data_b6be22dbe35624cc4202c02ea42d1faf
#
_entry.id   b6be22dbe35624cc4202c02ea42d1faf
#
_cell.length_a   1.000
_cell.length_b   1.000
_cell.length_c   1.000
_cell.angle_alpha   90.00
_cell.angle_beta   90.00
_cell.angle_gamma   90.00
#
_symmetry.space_group_name_H-M   'P 1'
#
loop_
_entity.id
_entity.type
_entity.pdbx_description
1 polymer ?
#
loop_
_entity_poly.entity_id
_entity_poly.type
_entity_poly.pdbx_seq_one_letter_code
_entity_poly.pdbx_strand_id
1 'polypeptide(L)'
;MESFYKKLQLRWSDLDPNFHVRHSVYYDWGAMVRTEFLFAVVLTPSFMVKNHMGPVLFHEEAHFRRELKFGDEITMNAELVGSKRDYSRFVISHKIMRGEEFCAEVKVMGAWIDTQKRKLTVPNKEASEMLAKLPQGENFEWV
;
A
#
# COMPACT_ATOMS: atom_id res chain seq x y z
N MET A 1 5.98 -15.21 -1.70
CA MET A 1 5.75 -14.57 -0.38
C MET A 1 4.30 -14.77 0.01
N GLU A 2 4.09 -15.15 1.25
CA GLU A 2 2.75 -15.28 1.80
C GLU A 2 2.10 -13.90 1.98
N SER A 3 0.83 -13.87 2.39
CA SER A 3 0.12 -12.62 2.58
C SER A 3 0.85 -11.68 3.54
N PHE A 4 0.79 -10.39 3.25
CA PHE A 4 1.44 -9.36 4.05
C PHE A 4 0.37 -8.56 4.81
N TYR A 5 0.53 -8.44 6.10
CA TYR A 5 -0.36 -7.61 6.92
C TYR A 5 0.38 -7.06 8.13
N LYS A 6 -0.15 -5.97 8.69
CA LYS A 6 0.37 -5.34 9.89
C LYS A 6 -0.76 -5.11 10.88
N LYS A 7 -0.44 -5.29 12.15
CA LYS A 7 -1.32 -4.89 13.25
C LYS A 7 -1.15 -3.39 13.44
N LEU A 8 -2.27 -2.66 13.49
CA LEU A 8 -2.26 -1.21 13.63
C LEU A 8 -2.53 -0.82 15.08
N GLN A 9 -1.85 0.24 15.52
CA GLN A 9 -2.07 0.83 16.82
C GLN A 9 -2.79 2.15 16.65
N LEU A 10 -3.94 2.30 17.31
CA LEU A 10 -4.70 3.54 17.33
C LEU A 10 -4.15 4.51 18.36
N ARG A 11 -4.02 5.77 17.94
CA ARG A 11 -3.78 6.90 18.82
C ARG A 11 -5.12 7.61 19.03
N TRP A 12 -5.32 8.20 20.20
CA TRP A 12 -6.55 8.95 20.43
C TRP A 12 -6.70 10.11 19.42
N SER A 13 -5.58 10.68 18.93
CA SER A 13 -5.59 11.72 17.90
C SER A 13 -6.05 11.23 16.52
N ASP A 14 -6.21 9.92 16.34
CA ASP A 14 -6.74 9.34 15.10
C ASP A 14 -8.27 9.32 15.06
N LEU A 15 -8.91 9.76 16.14
CA LEU A 15 -10.37 9.75 16.27
C LEU A 15 -11.01 11.05 15.78
N ASP A 16 -12.24 10.94 15.31
CA ASP A 16 -13.09 12.08 15.00
C ASP A 16 -13.95 12.46 16.23
N PRO A 17 -14.78 13.53 16.15
CA PRO A 17 -15.64 13.91 17.27
C PRO A 17 -16.65 12.84 17.72
N ASN A 18 -16.90 11.82 16.89
CA ASN A 18 -17.78 10.69 17.21
C ASN A 18 -17.02 9.50 17.81
N PHE A 19 -15.72 9.67 18.10
CA PHE A 19 -14.83 8.64 18.65
C PHE A 19 -14.59 7.45 17.72
N HIS A 20 -14.85 7.63 16.44
CA HIS A 20 -14.47 6.69 15.38
C HIS A 20 -13.16 7.13 14.72
N VAL A 21 -12.46 6.19 14.12
CA VAL A 21 -11.26 6.53 13.35
C VAL A 21 -11.64 7.50 12.23
N ARG A 22 -11.01 8.67 12.21
CA ARG A 22 -11.31 9.67 11.19
C ARG A 22 -10.86 9.21 9.81
N HIS A 23 -11.62 9.59 8.79
CA HIS A 23 -11.43 9.10 7.41
C HIS A 23 -10.02 9.29 6.86
N SER A 24 -9.34 10.38 7.19
CA SER A 24 -8.01 10.67 6.66
C SER A 24 -6.92 9.74 7.19
N VAL A 25 -7.12 9.13 8.35
CA VAL A 25 -6.15 8.22 8.97
C VAL A 25 -5.96 6.94 8.15
N TYR A 26 -7.00 6.49 7.47
CA TYR A 26 -6.93 5.29 6.64
C TYR A 26 -5.87 5.43 5.54
N TYR A 27 -5.73 6.61 4.96
CA TYR A 27 -4.73 6.89 3.93
C TYR A 27 -3.31 6.90 4.52
N ASP A 28 -3.14 7.46 5.71
CA ASP A 28 -1.85 7.45 6.41
C ASP A 28 -1.41 6.02 6.72
N TRP A 29 -2.34 5.20 7.18
CA TRP A 29 -2.09 3.78 7.44
C TRP A 29 -1.69 3.06 6.15
N GLY A 30 -2.40 3.31 5.07
CA GLY A 30 -2.11 2.72 3.77
C GLY A 30 -0.70 3.06 3.31
N ALA A 31 -0.29 4.32 3.44
CA ALA A 31 1.05 4.75 3.07
C ALA A 31 2.13 4.05 3.90
N MET A 32 1.92 3.93 5.21
CA MET A 32 2.86 3.25 6.10
C MET A 32 2.97 1.75 5.79
N VAL A 33 1.84 1.09 5.65
CA VAL A 33 1.80 -0.36 5.37
C VAL A 33 2.43 -0.65 4.00
N ARG A 34 2.16 0.19 3.00
CA ARG A 34 2.77 0.09 1.66
C ARG A 34 4.29 0.21 1.71
N THR A 35 4.79 1.13 2.53
CA THR A 35 6.23 1.31 2.71
C THR A 35 6.87 0.04 3.25
N GLU A 36 6.29 -0.55 4.29
CA GLU A 36 6.79 -1.80 4.86
C GLU A 36 6.62 -2.98 3.90
N PHE A 37 5.56 -2.98 3.10
CA PHE A 37 5.32 -3.96 2.04
C PHE A 37 6.47 -3.97 1.03
N LEU A 38 6.93 -2.79 0.60
CA LEU A 38 8.08 -2.68 -0.29
C LEU A 38 9.37 -3.09 0.40
N PHE A 39 9.53 -2.77 1.68
CA PHE A 39 10.72 -3.19 2.46
C PHE A 39 10.83 -4.71 2.55
N ALA A 40 9.69 -5.40 2.62
CA ALA A 40 9.67 -6.85 2.72
C ALA A 40 10.32 -7.53 1.50
N VAL A 41 10.38 -6.87 0.36
CA VAL A 41 11.09 -7.35 -0.84
C VAL A 41 12.39 -6.58 -1.09
N VAL A 42 12.89 -5.90 -0.05
CA VAL A 42 14.16 -5.16 -0.04
C VAL A 42 14.17 -3.93 -0.96
N LEU A 43 13.00 -3.46 -1.35
CA LEU A 43 12.84 -2.22 -2.11
C LEU A 43 12.82 -1.05 -1.12
N THR A 44 14.00 -0.68 -0.64
CA THR A 44 14.22 0.30 0.44
C THR A 44 14.45 1.71 -0.12
N PRO A 45 14.32 2.76 0.73
CA PRO A 45 14.71 4.11 0.32
C PRO A 45 16.15 4.20 -0.18
N SER A 46 17.08 3.51 0.45
CA SER A 46 18.49 3.45 0.00
C SER A 46 18.60 2.92 -1.42
N PHE A 47 17.91 1.82 -1.71
CA PHE A 47 17.89 1.24 -3.06
C PHE A 47 17.29 2.23 -4.06
N MET A 48 16.17 2.86 -3.71
CA MET A 48 15.51 3.82 -4.59
C MET A 48 16.39 5.04 -4.90
N VAL A 49 17.05 5.59 -3.89
CA VAL A 49 17.97 6.72 -4.08
C VAL A 49 19.13 6.31 -4.99
N LYS A 50 19.75 5.17 -4.72
CA LYS A 50 20.89 4.65 -5.49
C LYS A 50 20.52 4.39 -6.95
N ASN A 51 19.30 3.93 -7.20
CA ASN A 51 18.81 3.58 -8.54
C ASN A 51 17.99 4.69 -9.19
N HIS A 52 17.94 5.86 -8.59
CA HIS A 52 17.21 7.04 -9.10
C HIS A 52 15.77 6.74 -9.47
N MET A 53 15.08 5.98 -8.61
CA MET A 53 13.68 5.63 -8.83
C MET A 53 12.83 5.95 -7.60
N GLY A 54 11.57 6.24 -7.83
CA GLY A 54 10.61 6.47 -6.75
C GLY A 54 9.18 6.23 -7.23
N PRO A 55 8.28 5.90 -6.31
CA PRO A 55 6.88 5.71 -6.65
C PRO A 55 6.13 7.05 -6.63
N VAL A 56 5.15 7.17 -7.51
CA VAL A 56 4.17 8.28 -7.50
C VAL A 56 2.78 7.69 -7.56
N LEU A 57 1.83 8.34 -6.88
CA LEU A 57 0.44 7.94 -6.92
C LEU A 57 -0.33 8.85 -7.88
N PHE A 58 -1.22 8.25 -8.66
CA PHE A 58 -2.16 8.97 -9.52
C PHE A 58 -3.55 9.01 -8.93
N HIS A 59 -3.89 8.00 -8.14
CA HIS A 59 -5.23 7.83 -7.61
C HIS A 59 -5.17 7.12 -6.28
N GLU A 60 -5.96 7.59 -5.34
CA GLU A 60 -6.12 6.96 -4.03
C GLU A 60 -7.59 7.03 -3.66
N GLU A 61 -8.16 5.92 -3.24
CA GLU A 61 -9.55 5.85 -2.83
C GLU A 61 -9.71 4.98 -1.59
N ALA A 62 -10.74 5.27 -0.82
CA ALA A 62 -11.10 4.48 0.35
C ALA A 62 -12.59 4.18 0.32
N HIS A 63 -12.93 2.93 0.64
CA HIS A 63 -14.31 2.48 0.78
C HIS A 63 -14.52 2.04 2.21
N PHE A 64 -15.48 2.65 2.89
CA PHE A 64 -15.77 2.41 4.29
C PHE A 64 -17.02 1.55 4.41
N ARG A 65 -16.90 0.43 5.11
CA ARG A 65 -18.02 -0.51 5.30
C ARG A 65 -18.49 -0.55 6.74
N ARG A 66 -17.55 -0.50 7.69
CA ARG A 66 -17.82 -0.55 9.13
C ARG A 66 -16.90 0.42 9.84
N GLU A 67 -17.41 1.08 10.84
CA GLU A 67 -16.64 2.03 11.64
C GLU A 67 -15.62 1.33 12.52
N LEU A 68 -14.48 1.96 12.71
CA LEU A 68 -13.44 1.54 13.64
C LEU A 68 -13.40 2.51 14.81
N LYS A 69 -13.22 1.97 16.00
CA LYS A 69 -13.21 2.77 17.22
C LYS A 69 -12.04 2.41 18.12
N PHE A 70 -11.76 3.27 19.07
CA PHE A 70 -10.70 3.05 20.04
C PHE A 70 -10.94 1.75 20.81
N GLY A 71 -9.89 0.93 20.95
CA GLY A 71 -9.96 -0.37 21.58
C GLY A 71 -10.13 -1.54 20.61
N ASP A 72 -10.48 -1.28 19.34
CA ASP A 72 -10.55 -2.32 18.34
C ASP A 72 -9.16 -2.86 18.02
N GLU A 73 -9.06 -4.16 17.79
CA GLU A 73 -7.85 -4.78 17.24
C GLU A 73 -7.93 -4.77 15.72
N ILE A 74 -7.06 -4.00 15.10
CA ILE A 74 -7.13 -3.69 13.69
C ILE A 74 -5.89 -4.21 12.97
N THR A 75 -6.09 -4.86 11.84
CA THR A 75 -5.02 -5.23 10.92
C THR A 75 -5.27 -4.61 9.55
N MET A 76 -4.21 -4.34 8.83
CA MET A 76 -4.25 -3.87 7.45
C MET A 76 -3.29 -4.71 6.63
N ASN A 77 -3.76 -5.21 5.50
CA ASN A 77 -2.92 -5.95 4.59
C ASN A 77 -2.37 -5.04 3.48
N ALA A 78 -1.48 -5.59 2.68
CA ALA A 78 -1.11 -5.02 1.39
C ALA A 78 -0.99 -6.14 0.39
N GLU A 79 -1.56 -5.97 -0.79
CA GLU A 79 -1.45 -6.93 -1.87
C GLU A 79 -1.47 -6.21 -3.22
N LEU A 80 -0.69 -6.71 -4.14
CA LEU A 80 -0.67 -6.22 -5.51
C LEU A 80 -1.90 -6.79 -6.22
N VAL A 81 -2.79 -5.93 -6.71
CA VAL A 81 -4.01 -6.35 -7.39
C VAL A 81 -3.99 -6.02 -8.88
N GLY A 82 -3.02 -5.24 -9.32
CA GLY A 82 -2.80 -4.95 -10.73
C GLY A 82 -1.39 -4.49 -10.99
N SER A 83 -0.88 -4.76 -12.17
CA SER A 83 0.44 -4.31 -12.59
C SER A 83 0.57 -4.40 -14.09
N LYS A 84 1.37 -3.53 -14.68
CA LYS A 84 1.88 -3.77 -16.03
C LYS A 84 2.92 -4.89 -15.96
N ARG A 85 3.11 -5.60 -17.05
CA ARG A 85 4.06 -6.72 -17.11
C ARG A 85 5.51 -6.28 -16.90
N ASP A 86 5.83 -5.01 -17.22
CA ASP A 86 7.15 -4.43 -16.98
C ASP A 86 7.27 -3.79 -15.57
N TYR A 87 6.23 -3.92 -14.75
CA TYR A 87 6.14 -3.36 -13.39
C TYR A 87 6.18 -1.84 -13.33
N SER A 88 6.01 -1.14 -14.45
CA SER A 88 6.02 0.33 -14.48
C SER A 88 4.81 0.97 -13.82
N ARG A 89 3.69 0.25 -13.75
CA ARG A 89 2.46 0.69 -13.09
C ARG A 89 1.95 -0.38 -12.13
N PHE A 90 1.35 0.06 -11.03
CA PHE A 90 0.85 -0.83 -9.98
C PHE A 90 -0.50 -0.38 -9.46
N VAL A 91 -1.26 -1.35 -8.99
CA VAL A 91 -2.46 -1.14 -8.19
C VAL A 91 -2.29 -1.97 -6.92
N ILE A 92 -2.32 -1.31 -5.77
CA ILE A 92 -2.17 -1.98 -4.47
C ILE A 92 -3.45 -1.78 -3.67
N SER A 93 -3.93 -2.85 -3.08
CA SER A 93 -5.09 -2.83 -2.19
C SER A 93 -4.66 -3.08 -0.76
N HIS A 94 -5.27 -2.35 0.16
CA HIS A 94 -5.14 -2.54 1.59
C HIS A 94 -6.53 -2.81 2.16
N LYS A 95 -6.72 -4.00 2.70
CA LYS A 95 -7.96 -4.34 3.41
C LYS A 95 -7.75 -4.15 4.90
N ILE A 96 -8.67 -3.46 5.53
CA ILE A 96 -8.62 -3.17 6.95
C ILE A 96 -9.64 -4.05 7.65
N MET A 97 -9.15 -4.85 8.59
CA MET A 97 -9.91 -5.88 9.28
C MET A 97 -9.94 -5.61 10.77
N ARG A 98 -11.08 -5.87 11.38
CA ARG A 98 -11.22 -6.00 12.82
C ARG A 98 -11.53 -7.47 13.11
N GLY A 99 -10.50 -8.24 13.45
CA GLY A 99 -10.61 -9.70 13.47
C GLY A 99 -10.92 -10.21 12.07
N GLU A 100 -12.05 -10.90 11.92
CA GLU A 100 -12.50 -11.41 10.62
C GLU A 100 -13.45 -10.46 9.88
N GLU A 101 -13.83 -9.34 10.49
CA GLU A 101 -14.72 -8.37 9.87
C GLU A 101 -13.96 -7.46 8.90
N PHE A 102 -14.43 -7.39 7.67
CA PHE A 102 -13.90 -6.48 6.66
C PHE A 102 -14.52 -5.09 6.87
N CYS A 103 -13.72 -4.13 7.34
CA CYS A 103 -14.21 -2.82 7.74
C CYS A 103 -14.00 -1.74 6.68
N ALA A 104 -12.90 -1.79 5.94
CA ALA A 104 -12.59 -0.78 4.92
C ALA A 104 -11.55 -1.29 3.94
N GLU A 105 -11.46 -0.63 2.80
CA GLU A 105 -10.41 -0.88 1.80
C GLU A 105 -9.85 0.45 1.32
N VAL A 106 -8.52 0.53 1.26
CA VAL A 106 -7.80 1.62 0.60
C VAL A 106 -7.13 1.04 -0.64
N LYS A 107 -7.33 1.67 -1.78
CA LYS A 107 -6.72 1.23 -3.04
C LYS A 107 -5.96 2.39 -3.66
N VAL A 108 -4.75 2.13 -4.12
CA VAL A 108 -3.92 3.14 -4.76
C VAL A 108 -3.48 2.66 -6.14
N MET A 109 -3.35 3.61 -7.04
CA MET A 109 -2.80 3.39 -8.38
C MET A 109 -1.62 4.33 -8.58
N GLY A 110 -0.52 3.80 -9.06
CA GLY A 110 0.69 4.59 -9.23
C GLY A 110 1.63 4.03 -10.27
N ALA A 111 2.77 4.65 -10.36
CA ALA A 111 3.82 4.28 -11.29
C ALA A 111 5.19 4.62 -10.70
N TRP A 112 6.25 4.21 -11.39
CA TRP A 112 7.62 4.55 -11.03
C TRP A 112 8.11 5.70 -11.87
N ILE A 113 8.87 6.60 -11.25
CA ILE A 113 9.54 7.70 -11.95
C ILE A 113 11.04 7.57 -11.81
N ASP A 114 11.74 8.10 -12.81
CA ASP A 114 13.15 8.42 -12.71
C ASP A 114 13.24 9.74 -11.93
N THR A 115 13.86 9.71 -10.75
CA THR A 115 13.90 10.86 -9.84
C THR A 115 14.82 11.97 -10.32
N GLN A 116 15.75 11.67 -11.23
CA GLN A 116 16.60 12.69 -11.85
C GLN A 116 15.90 13.38 -13.02
N LYS A 117 15.34 12.59 -13.95
CA LYS A 117 14.67 13.11 -15.14
C LYS A 117 13.24 13.56 -14.87
N ARG A 118 12.67 13.17 -13.73
CA ARG A 118 11.28 13.47 -13.34
C ARG A 118 10.26 12.98 -14.36
N LYS A 119 10.47 11.81 -14.91
CA LYS A 119 9.62 11.16 -15.92
C LYS A 119 9.28 9.75 -15.49
N LEU A 120 8.16 9.24 -15.99
CA LEU A 120 7.80 7.83 -15.81
C LEU A 120 8.92 6.94 -16.35
N THR A 121 9.19 5.87 -15.66
CA THR A 121 10.25 4.92 -16.03
C THR A 121 9.81 3.49 -15.78
N VAL A 122 10.49 2.57 -16.46
CA VAL A 122 10.34 1.13 -16.18
C VAL A 122 11.40 0.76 -15.13
N PRO A 123 11.01 0.08 -14.04
CA PRO A 123 11.98 -0.40 -13.07
C PRO A 123 13.08 -1.23 -13.73
N ASN A 124 14.32 -1.09 -13.25
CA ASN A 124 15.40 -1.90 -13.76
C ASN A 124 15.21 -3.38 -13.41
N LYS A 125 16.09 -4.24 -13.91
CA LYS A 125 15.98 -5.69 -13.72
C LYS A 125 15.92 -6.07 -12.24
N GLU A 126 16.78 -5.48 -11.41
CA GLU A 126 16.84 -5.78 -9.98
C GLU A 126 15.55 -5.37 -9.28
N ALA A 127 15.06 -4.17 -9.55
CA ALA A 127 13.79 -3.68 -9.00
C ALA A 127 12.61 -4.54 -9.47
N SER A 128 12.59 -4.93 -10.74
CA SER A 128 11.54 -5.79 -11.30
C SER A 128 11.50 -7.16 -10.62
N GLU A 129 12.67 -7.72 -10.30
CA GLU A 129 12.76 -8.99 -9.59
C GLU A 129 12.22 -8.86 -8.15
N MET A 130 12.48 -7.71 -7.49
CA MET A 130 11.91 -7.42 -6.17
C MET A 130 10.38 -7.30 -6.25
N LEU A 131 9.89 -6.53 -7.21
CA LEU A 131 8.43 -6.32 -7.39
C LEU A 131 7.70 -7.63 -7.72
N ALA A 132 8.34 -8.52 -8.46
CA ALA A 132 7.77 -9.82 -8.78
C ALA A 132 7.53 -10.70 -7.56
N LYS A 133 8.17 -10.41 -6.43
CA LYS A 133 8.00 -11.17 -5.18
C LYS A 133 6.86 -10.65 -4.30
N LEU A 134 6.25 -9.51 -4.65
CA LEU A 134 5.15 -8.96 -3.85
C LEU A 134 3.95 -9.89 -3.87
N PRO A 135 3.28 -10.10 -2.73
CA PRO A 135 2.05 -10.90 -2.69
C PRO A 135 0.99 -10.33 -3.63
N GLN A 136 0.42 -11.19 -4.44
CA GLN A 136 -0.68 -10.83 -5.33
C GLN A 136 -2.01 -11.19 -4.70
N GLY A 137 -3.01 -10.33 -4.88
CA GLY A 137 -4.38 -10.60 -4.46
C GLY A 137 -5.05 -11.65 -5.35
N GLU A 138 -6.16 -12.21 -4.86
CA GLU A 138 -6.93 -13.22 -5.61
C GLU A 138 -7.42 -12.70 -6.94
N ASN A 139 -7.74 -11.41 -7.02
CA ASN A 139 -8.26 -10.77 -8.23
C ASN A 139 -7.17 -10.00 -9.00
N PHE A 140 -5.92 -10.44 -8.88
CA PHE A 140 -4.82 -9.79 -9.57
C PHE A 140 -5.00 -9.84 -11.09
N GLU A 141 -4.76 -8.72 -11.75
CA GLU A 141 -4.83 -8.60 -13.21
C GLU A 141 -3.61 -7.85 -13.76
N TRP A 142 -3.09 -8.34 -14.87
CA TRP A 142 -2.15 -7.54 -15.66
C TRP A 142 -2.93 -6.46 -16.40
N VAL A 143 -2.45 -5.25 -16.34
CA VAL A 143 -3.13 -4.07 -16.93
C VAL A 143 -2.40 -3.54 -18.15
#